data_a8776e1de9516fb04f20298c34d34007
#
_entry.id   a8776e1de9516fb04f20298c34d34007
#
_cell.length_a   1.000
_cell.length_b   1.000
_cell.length_c   1.000
_cell.angle_alpha   90.00
_cell.angle_beta   90.00
_cell.angle_gamma   90.00
#
_symmetry.space_group_name_H-M   'P 1'
#
loop_
_entity.id
_entity.type
_entity.pdbx_description
1 polymer ?
#
loop_
_entity_poly.entity_id
_entity_poly.type
_entity_poly.pdbx_seq_one_letter_code
_entity_poly.pdbx_strand_id
1 'polypeptide(L)'
;MRRLIGITPQENVFREQERISAMIRSGKVEYFHIRKPDFTEIQMRDYLSHFDADVRKHLSLHDYHRLAVEMNIGGVHLNGRNPNPPENFGGRISRSCHSVDEVLQCKNKVDYCFL
;
A
#
# COMPACT_ATOMS: atom_id res chain seq x y z
N MET A 1 -2.93 21.40 -6.35
CA MET A 1 -1.75 20.52 -6.16
C MET A 1 -2.10 19.13 -6.58
N ARG A 2 -1.30 18.53 -7.44
CA ARG A 2 -1.51 17.13 -7.84
C ARG A 2 -0.95 16.18 -6.80
N ARG A 3 -1.72 15.16 -6.49
CA ARG A 3 -1.26 14.05 -5.65
C ARG A 3 -1.06 12.83 -6.55
N LEU A 4 0.13 12.26 -6.48
CA LEU A 4 0.46 11.05 -7.23
C LEU A 4 0.53 9.87 -6.27
N ILE A 5 -0.02 8.75 -6.73
CA ILE A 5 0.06 7.48 -6.05
C ILE A 5 0.81 6.53 -6.97
N GLY A 6 1.91 5.98 -6.49
CA GLY A 6 2.67 4.99 -7.22
C GLY A 6 2.21 3.59 -6.90
N ILE A 7 2.43 2.66 -7.83
CA ILE A 7 2.19 1.22 -7.62
C ILE A 7 3.41 0.50 -8.14
N THR A 8 3.95 -0.44 -7.36
CA THR A 8 5.09 -1.23 -7.80
C THR A 8 4.69 -2.17 -8.94
N PRO A 9 5.59 -2.41 -9.92
CA PRO A 9 5.40 -3.51 -10.83
C PRO A 9 5.50 -4.83 -10.07
N GLN A 10 4.94 -5.89 -10.64
CA GLN A 10 4.97 -7.23 -10.05
C GLN A 10 6.38 -7.78 -9.98
N GLU A 11 7.18 -7.55 -11.02
CA GLU A 11 8.55 -8.04 -11.14
C GLU A 11 9.52 -7.25 -10.25
N ASN A 12 10.69 -7.83 -10.00
CA ASN A 12 11.75 -7.18 -9.25
C ASN A 12 12.39 -6.06 -10.08
N VAL A 13 12.59 -4.91 -9.44
CA VAL A 13 13.24 -3.75 -10.05
C VAL A 13 14.52 -3.45 -9.27
N PHE A 14 15.60 -3.22 -9.99
CA PHE A 14 16.89 -2.89 -9.39
C PHE A 14 16.78 -1.62 -8.53
N ARG A 15 17.20 -1.73 -7.27
CA ARG A 15 17.17 -0.63 -6.28
C ARG A 15 15.79 -0.01 -6.10
N GLU A 16 14.75 -0.83 -6.16
CA GLU A 16 13.37 -0.36 -6.11
C GLU A 16 13.06 0.40 -4.81
N GLN A 17 13.46 -0.14 -3.66
CA GLN A 17 13.17 0.50 -2.37
C GLN A 17 13.86 1.86 -2.25
N GLU A 18 15.09 1.99 -2.74
CA GLU A 18 15.80 3.28 -2.73
C GLU A 18 15.10 4.29 -3.62
N ARG A 19 14.64 3.87 -4.80
CA ARG A 19 13.94 4.73 -5.75
C ARG A 19 12.59 5.19 -5.20
N ILE A 20 11.84 4.28 -4.59
CA ILE A 20 10.57 4.61 -3.96
C ILE A 20 10.79 5.61 -2.83
N SER A 21 11.77 5.36 -1.97
CA SER A 21 12.11 6.25 -0.86
C SER A 21 12.44 7.67 -1.34
N ALA A 22 13.22 7.77 -2.43
CA ALA A 22 13.57 9.06 -3.01
C ALA A 22 12.33 9.79 -3.54
N MET A 23 11.43 9.09 -4.23
CA MET A 23 10.21 9.70 -4.74
C MET A 23 9.30 10.21 -3.62
N ILE A 24 9.16 9.45 -2.54
CA ILE A 24 8.36 9.85 -1.39
C ILE A 24 8.99 11.06 -0.69
N ARG A 25 10.29 11.00 -0.43
CA ARG A 25 10.99 12.07 0.28
C ARG A 25 11.05 13.38 -0.50
N SER A 26 11.03 13.30 -1.83
CA SER A 26 10.99 14.49 -2.69
C SER A 26 9.60 15.14 -2.74
N GLY A 27 8.57 14.48 -2.23
CA GLY A 27 7.20 14.95 -2.32
C GLY A 27 6.52 14.73 -3.66
N LYS A 28 7.18 14.08 -4.62
CA LYS A 28 6.61 13.81 -5.94
C LYS A 28 5.49 12.78 -5.88
N VAL A 29 5.60 11.82 -4.97
CA VAL A 29 4.60 10.76 -4.77
C VAL A 29 4.16 10.82 -3.32
N GLU A 30 2.85 10.88 -3.09
CA GLU A 30 2.29 10.92 -1.74
C GLU A 30 2.27 9.55 -1.09
N TYR A 31 1.76 8.56 -1.82
CA TYR A 31 1.67 7.17 -1.35
C TYR A 31 2.21 6.23 -2.40
N PHE A 32 2.80 5.13 -1.95
CA PHE A 32 3.29 4.10 -2.85
C PHE A 32 2.70 2.75 -2.44
N HIS A 33 1.99 2.12 -3.36
CA HIS A 33 1.35 0.82 -3.17
C HIS A 33 2.32 -0.29 -3.51
N ILE A 34 2.51 -1.20 -2.56
CA ILE A 34 3.38 -2.36 -2.73
C ILE A 34 2.51 -3.53 -3.19
N ARG A 35 2.60 -3.86 -4.47
CA ARG A 35 1.88 -4.97 -5.08
C ARG A 35 2.88 -5.97 -5.65
N LYS A 36 3.15 -7.02 -4.87
CA LYS A 36 4.07 -8.11 -5.22
C LYS A 36 3.32 -9.43 -4.99
N PRO A 37 2.38 -9.79 -5.88
CA PRO A 37 1.48 -10.93 -5.64
C PRO A 37 2.18 -12.27 -5.52
N ASP A 38 3.41 -12.40 -6.06
CA ASP A 38 4.16 -13.65 -5.99
C ASP A 38 5.09 -13.74 -4.78
N PHE A 39 5.14 -12.71 -3.94
CA PHE A 39 5.94 -12.78 -2.72
C PHE A 39 5.30 -13.71 -1.70
N THR A 40 6.14 -14.46 -0.99
CA THR A 40 5.76 -15.09 0.27
C THR A 40 5.73 -14.02 1.35
N GLU A 41 5.17 -14.34 2.52
CA GLU A 41 5.18 -13.43 3.66
C GLU A 41 6.60 -13.07 4.09
N ILE A 42 7.51 -14.05 4.09
CA ILE A 42 8.91 -13.84 4.43
C ILE A 42 9.58 -12.86 3.45
N GLN A 43 9.31 -13.04 2.16
CA GLN A 43 9.84 -12.13 1.14
C GLN A 43 9.30 -10.72 1.29
N MET A 44 8.00 -10.58 1.59
CA MET A 44 7.41 -9.26 1.80
C MET A 44 8.00 -8.60 3.05
N ARG A 45 8.17 -9.34 4.14
CA ARG A 45 8.78 -8.83 5.37
C ARG A 45 10.20 -8.33 5.11
N ASP A 46 11.00 -9.11 4.37
CA ASP A 46 12.36 -8.70 4.00
C ASP A 46 12.35 -7.44 3.13
N TYR A 47 11.49 -7.41 2.12
CA TYR A 47 11.33 -6.26 1.23
C TYR A 47 11.01 -4.98 2.02
N LEU A 48 10.05 -5.06 2.93
CA LEU A 48 9.62 -3.90 3.73
C LEU A 48 10.66 -3.47 4.74
N SER A 49 11.53 -4.38 5.19
CA SER A 49 12.58 -4.07 6.18
C SER A 49 13.61 -3.07 5.65
N HIS A 50 13.70 -2.92 4.34
CA HIS A 50 14.65 -1.99 3.70
C HIS A 50 14.12 -0.56 3.58
N PHE A 51 12.91 -0.29 4.07
CA PHE A 51 12.37 1.07 4.13
C PHE A 51 12.50 1.63 5.54
N ASP A 52 12.92 2.88 5.64
CA ASP A 52 12.98 3.58 6.93
C ASP A 52 11.56 3.92 7.43
N ALA A 53 11.45 4.18 8.73
CA ALA A 53 10.16 4.44 9.38
C ALA A 53 9.39 5.60 8.76
N ASP A 54 10.08 6.68 8.35
CA ASP A 54 9.44 7.84 7.74
C ASP A 54 8.81 7.50 6.38
N VAL A 55 9.44 6.59 5.62
CA VAL A 55 8.91 6.15 4.32
C VAL A 55 7.78 5.15 4.50
N ARG A 56 7.86 4.26 5.48
CA ARG A 56 6.82 3.25 5.72
C ARG A 56 5.43 3.85 5.92
N LYS A 57 5.34 5.03 6.49
CA LYS A 57 4.07 5.74 6.67
C LYS A 57 3.35 6.03 5.35
N HIS A 58 4.09 6.11 4.26
CA HIS A 58 3.58 6.42 2.93
C HIS A 58 3.38 5.20 2.03
N LEU A 59 3.60 4.00 2.57
CA LEU A 59 3.40 2.75 1.84
C LEU A 59 2.02 2.18 2.14
N SER A 60 1.44 1.48 1.16
CA SER A 60 0.20 0.72 1.32
C SER A 60 0.42 -0.70 0.82
N LEU A 61 -0.04 -1.69 1.59
CA LEU A 61 0.12 -3.10 1.24
C LEU A 61 -1.12 -3.65 0.55
N HIS A 62 -0.93 -4.35 -0.56
CA HIS A 62 -1.98 -5.09 -1.25
C HIS A 62 -2.19 -6.49 -0.70
N ASP A 63 -1.15 -7.08 -0.11
CA ASP A 63 -1.20 -8.43 0.47
C ASP A 63 -0.50 -8.41 1.83
N TYR A 64 -0.73 -9.46 2.63
CA TYR A 64 -0.14 -9.61 3.96
C TYR A 64 -0.40 -8.40 4.86
N HIS A 65 -1.66 -7.97 4.91
CA HIS A 65 -2.07 -6.73 5.59
C HIS A 65 -1.67 -6.67 7.06
N ARG A 66 -1.57 -7.82 7.75
CA ARG A 66 -1.14 -7.82 9.15
C ARG A 66 0.28 -7.28 9.34
N LEU A 67 1.12 -7.33 8.29
CA LEU A 67 2.46 -6.74 8.36
C LEU A 67 2.38 -5.22 8.52
N ALA A 68 1.28 -4.59 8.11
CA ALA A 68 1.10 -3.15 8.32
C ALA A 68 1.04 -2.82 9.81
N VAL A 69 0.41 -3.68 10.61
CA VAL A 69 0.39 -3.52 12.07
C VAL A 69 1.76 -3.81 12.67
N GLU A 70 2.37 -4.95 12.31
CA GLU A 70 3.64 -5.39 12.88
C GLU A 70 4.82 -4.47 12.52
N MET A 71 4.82 -3.91 11.31
CA MET A 71 5.96 -3.13 10.79
C MET A 71 5.66 -1.63 10.65
N ASN A 72 4.53 -1.18 11.15
CA ASN A 72 4.12 0.23 11.09
C ASN A 72 4.05 0.77 9.67
N ILE A 73 3.42 0.02 8.77
CA ILE A 73 3.13 0.48 7.41
C ILE A 73 1.87 1.35 7.47
N GLY A 74 1.89 2.49 6.79
CA GLY A 74 0.83 3.50 6.93
C GLY A 74 -0.51 3.13 6.32
N GLY A 75 -0.57 2.23 5.34
CA GLY A 75 -1.82 1.90 4.66
C GLY A 75 -1.96 0.44 4.28
N VAL A 76 -3.22 0.03 4.09
CA VAL A 76 -3.57 -1.25 3.47
C VAL A 76 -4.53 -0.98 2.32
N HIS A 77 -4.40 -1.76 1.25
CA HIS A 77 -5.28 -1.68 0.10
C HIS A 77 -6.12 -2.96 0.03
N LEU A 78 -7.43 -2.79 0.18
CA LEU A 78 -8.37 -3.92 0.17
C LEU A 78 -8.65 -4.36 -1.27
N ASN A 79 -8.80 -5.66 -1.45
CA ASN A 79 -9.05 -6.26 -2.75
C ASN A 79 -9.86 -7.54 -2.55
N GLY A 80 -10.14 -8.27 -3.67
CA GLY A 80 -10.93 -9.49 -3.59
C GLY A 80 -10.31 -10.59 -2.71
N ARG A 81 -8.98 -10.64 -2.64
CA ARG A 81 -8.25 -11.61 -1.80
C ARG A 81 -8.23 -11.20 -0.34
N ASN A 82 -8.21 -9.89 -0.07
CA ASN A 82 -8.08 -9.31 1.26
C ASN A 82 -9.14 -8.22 1.43
N PRO A 83 -10.41 -8.60 1.68
CA PRO A 83 -11.53 -7.64 1.65
C PRO A 83 -11.70 -6.82 2.92
N ASN A 84 -11.05 -7.21 4.02
CA ASN A 84 -11.20 -6.53 5.31
C ASN A 84 -9.84 -6.10 5.86
N PRO A 85 -9.76 -4.93 6.52
CA PRO A 85 -8.51 -4.53 7.16
C PRO A 85 -8.20 -5.44 8.36
N PRO A 86 -6.93 -5.56 8.76
CA PRO A 86 -6.57 -6.35 9.93
C PRO A 86 -7.08 -5.68 11.22
N GLU A 87 -7.25 -6.48 12.25
CA GLU A 87 -7.62 -5.97 13.57
C GLU A 87 -6.55 -5.00 14.07
N ASN A 88 -6.98 -4.00 14.83
CA ASN A 88 -6.10 -3.00 15.44
C ASN A 88 -5.33 -2.14 14.44
N PHE A 89 -5.79 -2.08 13.18
CA PHE A 89 -5.19 -1.21 12.18
C PHE A 89 -5.86 0.15 12.18
N GLY A 90 -5.12 1.20 12.56
CA GLY A 90 -5.62 2.57 12.59
C GLY A 90 -5.14 3.44 11.43
N GLY A 91 -4.49 2.86 10.43
CA GLY A 91 -3.92 3.60 9.32
C GLY A 91 -4.89 3.87 8.17
N ARG A 92 -4.30 4.22 7.04
CA ARG A 92 -5.03 4.57 5.82
C ARG A 92 -5.57 3.32 5.14
N ILE A 93 -6.81 3.37 4.66
CA ILE A 93 -7.46 2.27 3.95
C ILE A 93 -7.87 2.74 2.56
N SER A 94 -7.48 1.97 1.55
CA SER A 94 -7.92 2.15 0.17
C SER A 94 -8.49 0.84 -0.34
N ARG A 95 -9.16 0.87 -1.49
CA ARG A 95 -9.80 -0.32 -2.04
C ARG A 95 -9.85 -0.30 -3.56
N SER A 96 -9.73 -1.48 -4.18
CA SER A 96 -10.05 -1.68 -5.59
C SER A 96 -11.56 -1.84 -5.76
N CYS A 97 -12.14 -1.06 -6.66
CA CYS A 97 -13.55 -1.11 -7.03
C CYS A 97 -13.68 -1.39 -8.51
N HIS A 98 -14.71 -2.15 -8.89
CA HIS A 98 -14.92 -2.58 -10.28
C HIS A 98 -16.18 -1.98 -10.89
N SER A 99 -16.89 -1.12 -10.15
CA SER A 99 -18.08 -0.43 -10.63
C SER A 99 -18.31 0.84 -9.82
N VAL A 100 -19.12 1.74 -10.37
CA VAL A 100 -19.55 2.95 -9.66
C VAL A 100 -20.33 2.59 -8.40
N ASP A 101 -21.15 1.54 -8.47
CA ASP A 101 -21.92 1.08 -7.29
C ASP A 101 -21.00 0.65 -6.15
N GLU A 102 -19.91 -0.06 -6.44
CA GLU A 102 -18.93 -0.43 -5.41
C GLU A 102 -18.28 0.80 -4.78
N VAL A 103 -17.95 1.81 -5.60
CA VAL A 103 -17.39 3.07 -5.10
C VAL A 103 -18.37 3.73 -4.12
N LEU A 104 -19.65 3.79 -4.48
CA LEU A 104 -20.67 4.40 -3.63
C LEU A 104 -20.87 3.63 -2.33
N GLN A 105 -20.78 2.30 -2.37
CA GLN A 105 -20.93 1.46 -1.18
C GLN A 105 -19.80 1.65 -0.18
N CYS A 106 -18.58 1.92 -0.63
CA CYS A 106 -17.42 2.03 0.26
C CYS A 106 -17.01 3.48 0.59
N LYS A 107 -17.70 4.46 0.07
CA LYS A 107 -17.32 5.87 0.09
C LYS A 107 -17.02 6.43 1.50
N ASN A 108 -17.68 5.95 2.55
CA ASN A 108 -17.43 6.39 3.93
C ASN A 108 -16.61 5.39 4.75
N LYS A 109 -16.10 4.32 4.11
CA LYS A 109 -15.40 3.24 4.79
C LYS A 109 -13.91 3.19 4.45
N VAL A 110 -13.51 3.90 3.39
CA VAL A 110 -12.13 3.92 2.93
C VAL A 110 -11.71 5.36 2.64
N ASP A 111 -10.40 5.60 2.64
CA ASP A 111 -9.85 6.92 2.38
C ASP A 111 -9.87 7.26 0.89
N TYR A 112 -9.66 6.28 0.03
CA TYR A 112 -9.79 6.42 -1.42
C TYR A 112 -9.94 5.05 -2.07
N CYS A 113 -10.34 5.03 -3.34
CA CYS A 113 -10.46 3.79 -4.09
C CYS A 113 -9.86 3.93 -5.49
N PHE A 114 -9.52 2.79 -6.07
CA PHE A 114 -9.15 2.67 -7.47
C PHE A 114 -10.35 2.09 -8.23
N LEU A 115 -10.62 2.64 -9.39
CA LEU A 115 -11.70 2.17 -10.25
C LEU A 115 -11.14 1.57 -11.54
#